data_395fb09b174b790fa28ea0a9cfab295f
#
_entry.id   395fb09b174b790fa28ea0a9cfab295f
#
_cell.length_a   1.000
_cell.length_b   1.000
_cell.length_c   1.000
_cell.angle_alpha   90.00
_cell.angle_beta   90.00
_cell.angle_gamma   90.00
#
_symmetry.space_group_name_H-M   'P 1'
#
loop_
_entity.id
_entity.type
_entity.pdbx_description
1 polymer ?
#
loop_
_entity_poly.entity_id
_entity_poly.type
_entity_poly.pdbx_seq_one_letter_code
_entity_poly.pdbx_strand_id
1 'polypeptide(L)'
;MAKKRAQAMKSRFRSRFLPQVELSSQPDHALIDVITVPRDENSSPWRQLGKRVLWAFVIVVFVTTVVYLDGGGYSEDMSLLDSAYYAAVSLTTVGYGDIVPVSPQARFINLTLITPARLIFLVLLVGATPVSYT
;
A
#
# COMPACT_ATOMS: atom_id res chain seq x y z
N MET A 1 9.89 -2.60 -77.52
CA MET A 1 8.57 -2.43 -76.84
C MET A 1 8.20 -3.56 -75.86
N ALA A 2 8.67 -4.76 -76.00
CA ALA A 2 8.34 -5.91 -75.16
C ALA A 2 8.84 -5.81 -73.70
N LYS A 3 10.03 -5.24 -73.48
CA LYS A 3 10.63 -5.12 -72.10
C LYS A 3 9.83 -4.22 -71.13
N LYS A 4 9.21 -3.14 -71.67
CA LYS A 4 8.37 -2.24 -70.82
C LYS A 4 7.03 -2.90 -70.44
N ARG A 5 6.48 -3.75 -71.26
CA ARG A 5 5.23 -4.49 -70.91
C ARG A 5 5.45 -5.57 -69.87
N ALA A 6 6.58 -6.23 -69.93
CA ALA A 6 6.93 -7.26 -68.90
C ALA A 6 7.17 -6.67 -67.50
N GLN A 7 7.78 -5.48 -67.44
CA GLN A 7 7.98 -4.80 -66.14
C GLN A 7 6.65 -4.29 -65.54
N ALA A 8 5.76 -3.73 -66.38
CA ALA A 8 4.46 -3.28 -65.91
C ALA A 8 3.55 -4.44 -65.44
N MET A 9 3.68 -5.62 -66.04
CA MET A 9 2.94 -6.81 -65.62
C MET A 9 3.49 -7.40 -64.31
N LYS A 10 4.79 -7.33 -64.11
CA LYS A 10 5.46 -7.80 -62.86
C LYS A 10 5.14 -6.89 -61.67
N SER A 11 4.99 -5.60 -61.87
CA SER A 11 4.60 -4.64 -60.84
C SER A 11 3.12 -4.80 -60.42
N ARG A 12 2.22 -5.06 -61.40
CA ARG A 12 0.80 -5.31 -61.13
C ARG A 12 0.55 -6.66 -60.43
N PHE A 13 1.37 -7.67 -60.69
CA PHE A 13 1.26 -8.97 -60.01
C PHE A 13 1.75 -8.90 -58.58
N ARG A 14 2.79 -8.11 -58.31
CA ARG A 14 3.37 -7.94 -56.98
C ARG A 14 2.43 -7.20 -56.02
N SER A 15 1.62 -6.26 -56.53
CA SER A 15 0.67 -5.52 -55.70
C SER A 15 -0.61 -6.28 -55.38
N ARG A 16 -0.88 -7.40 -56.08
CA ARG A 16 -2.13 -8.16 -55.93
C ARG A 16 -2.01 -9.37 -55.01
N PHE A 17 -0.80 -9.87 -54.78
CA PHE A 17 -0.58 -11.12 -54.04
C PHE A 17 0.25 -11.01 -52.78
N LEU A 18 0.87 -9.85 -52.51
CA LEU A 18 1.45 -9.60 -51.21
C LEU A 18 0.41 -8.82 -50.41
N PRO A 19 -0.23 -9.42 -49.40
CA PRO A 19 -0.86 -8.60 -48.41
C PRO A 19 0.23 -7.66 -47.94
N GLN A 20 -0.06 -6.37 -47.95
CA GLN A 20 0.72 -5.38 -47.25
C GLN A 20 0.67 -5.78 -45.78
N VAL A 21 1.53 -6.71 -45.41
CA VAL A 21 1.95 -6.81 -44.02
C VAL A 21 2.75 -5.54 -43.83
N GLU A 22 2.02 -4.44 -43.61
CA GLU A 22 2.60 -3.35 -42.85
C GLU A 22 3.05 -4.00 -41.57
N LEU A 23 4.31 -4.38 -41.55
CA LEU A 23 5.05 -4.44 -40.32
C LEU A 23 5.02 -3.00 -39.80
N SER A 24 3.88 -2.65 -39.20
CA SER A 24 3.81 -1.56 -38.27
C SER A 24 4.85 -1.94 -37.22
N SER A 25 6.04 -1.46 -37.42
CA SER A 25 7.14 -1.51 -36.45
C SER A 25 6.84 -0.51 -35.34
N GLN A 26 5.57 -0.42 -34.96
CA GLN A 26 5.22 0.11 -33.67
C GLN A 26 5.36 -1.05 -32.71
N PRO A 27 6.38 -1.05 -31.85
CA PRO A 27 6.38 -1.94 -30.73
C PRO A 27 5.04 -1.73 -30.02
N ASP A 28 4.43 -2.83 -29.60
CA ASP A 28 3.14 -2.87 -28.91
C ASP A 28 3.17 -2.04 -27.61
N HIS A 29 3.32 -0.73 -27.75
CA HIS A 29 3.16 0.22 -26.63
C HIS A 29 1.72 0.20 -26.10
N ALA A 30 0.77 -0.24 -26.95
CA ALA A 30 -0.62 -0.38 -26.56
C ALA A 30 -0.86 -1.42 -25.46
N LEU A 31 -0.04 -2.48 -25.40
CA LEU A 31 -0.15 -3.49 -24.33
C LEU A 31 0.55 -3.03 -23.03
N ILE A 32 1.51 -2.12 -23.14
CA ILE A 32 2.21 -1.57 -21.99
C ILE A 32 1.37 -0.47 -21.34
N ASP A 33 0.60 0.28 -22.13
CA ASP A 33 -0.29 1.33 -21.61
C ASP A 33 -1.47 0.79 -20.79
N VAL A 34 -1.86 -0.46 -20.98
CA VAL A 34 -2.94 -1.10 -20.17
C VAL A 34 -2.47 -1.44 -18.76
N ILE A 35 -1.16 -1.53 -18.53
CA ILE A 35 -0.57 -1.85 -17.23
C ILE A 35 -0.05 -0.59 -16.50
N THR A 36 -0.06 0.56 -17.14
CA THR A 36 0.17 1.82 -16.44
C THR A 36 -1.05 2.12 -15.57
N VAL A 37 -1.02 1.56 -14.37
CA VAL A 37 -1.83 2.06 -13.26
C VAL A 37 -1.64 3.57 -13.25
N PRO A 38 -2.72 4.38 -13.37
CA PRO A 38 -2.60 5.82 -13.28
C PRO A 38 -1.90 6.15 -11.96
N ARG A 39 -0.62 6.48 -12.08
CA ARG A 39 0.14 7.01 -10.97
C ARG A 39 -0.41 8.43 -10.82
N ASP A 40 -1.15 8.66 -9.79
CA ASP A 40 -1.51 10.01 -9.38
C ASP A 40 -0.21 10.78 -9.11
N GLU A 41 0.38 11.33 -10.17
CA GLU A 41 1.64 12.09 -10.12
C GLU A 41 1.50 13.38 -9.28
N ASN A 42 0.29 13.70 -8.85
CA ASN A 42 0.01 14.96 -8.17
C ASN A 42 0.01 14.86 -6.64
N SER A 43 0.27 13.70 -6.06
CA SER A 43 0.46 13.58 -4.63
C SER A 43 1.94 13.46 -4.32
N SER A 44 2.54 14.55 -3.82
CA SER A 44 3.94 14.49 -3.35
C SER A 44 4.06 13.34 -2.35
N PRO A 45 5.10 12.48 -2.45
CA PRO A 45 5.26 11.31 -1.58
C PRO A 45 5.26 11.70 -0.09
N TRP A 46 5.71 12.90 0.23
CA TRP A 46 5.69 13.47 1.57
C TRP A 46 4.30 13.67 2.15
N ARG A 47 3.30 14.04 1.31
CA ARG A 47 1.91 14.19 1.77
C ARG A 47 1.26 12.86 2.08
N GLN A 48 1.56 11.81 1.34
CA GLN A 48 1.07 10.46 1.61
C GLN A 48 1.71 9.89 2.87
N LEU A 49 3.01 10.09 3.03
CA LEU A 49 3.74 9.71 4.25
C LEU A 49 3.17 10.45 5.47
N GLY A 50 2.97 11.75 5.38
CA GLY A 50 2.41 12.56 6.46
C GLY A 50 1.01 12.10 6.88
N LYS A 51 0.14 11.75 5.92
CA LYS A 51 -1.19 11.19 6.24
C LYS A 51 -1.10 9.85 6.98
N ARG A 52 -0.20 8.96 6.58
CA ARG A 52 -0.02 7.65 7.23
C ARG A 52 0.52 7.79 8.65
N VAL A 53 1.51 8.66 8.84
CA VAL A 53 2.04 8.97 10.18
C VAL A 53 0.97 9.58 11.07
N LEU A 54 0.15 10.50 10.52
CA LEU A 54 -0.97 11.08 11.25
C LEU A 54 -1.98 10.02 11.68
N TRP A 55 -2.37 9.09 10.80
CA TRP A 55 -3.28 8.00 11.13
C TRP A 55 -2.68 7.05 12.18
N ALA A 56 -1.39 6.72 12.07
CA ALA A 56 -0.69 5.94 13.08
C ALA A 56 -0.73 6.64 14.44
N PHE A 57 -0.51 7.94 14.48
CA PHE A 57 -0.60 8.73 15.72
C PHE A 57 -2.03 8.74 16.29
N VAL A 58 -3.05 8.88 15.45
CA VAL A 58 -4.46 8.81 15.86
C VAL A 58 -4.76 7.46 16.52
N ILE A 59 -4.25 6.35 15.97
CA ILE A 59 -4.44 5.01 16.57
C ILE A 59 -3.77 4.94 17.95
N VAL A 60 -2.56 5.47 18.11
CA VAL A 60 -1.87 5.50 19.41
C VAL A 60 -2.70 6.27 20.43
N VAL A 61 -3.16 7.47 20.09
CA VAL A 61 -3.99 8.31 20.98
C VAL A 61 -5.30 7.60 21.32
N PHE A 62 -5.94 6.96 20.34
CA PHE A 62 -7.17 6.22 20.55
C PHE A 62 -6.97 5.06 21.54
N VAL A 63 -5.95 4.21 21.32
CA VAL A 63 -5.65 3.09 22.22
C VAL A 63 -5.26 3.58 23.61
N THR A 64 -4.46 4.64 23.70
CA THR A 64 -4.12 5.28 24.97
C THR A 64 -5.37 5.69 25.74
N THR A 65 -6.34 6.32 25.07
CA THR A 65 -7.58 6.76 25.68
C THR A 65 -8.39 5.57 26.21
N VAL A 66 -8.52 4.51 25.41
CA VAL A 66 -9.27 3.30 25.81
C VAL A 66 -8.62 2.64 27.03
N VAL A 67 -7.30 2.48 27.03
CA VAL A 67 -6.56 1.89 28.14
C VAL A 67 -6.65 2.75 29.39
N TYR A 68 -6.56 4.07 29.27
CA TYR A 68 -6.70 4.99 30.38
C TYR A 68 -8.09 4.93 31.02
N LEU A 69 -9.16 4.82 30.21
CA LEU A 69 -10.52 4.69 30.71
C LEU A 69 -10.78 3.35 31.43
N ASP A 70 -10.07 2.30 31.05
CA ASP A 70 -10.15 0.96 31.65
C ASP A 70 -9.01 0.72 32.66
N GLY A 71 -8.40 1.78 33.20
CA GLY A 71 -7.18 1.73 33.99
C GLY A 71 -7.18 0.76 35.18
N GLY A 72 -8.34 0.46 35.77
CA GLY A 72 -8.47 -0.55 36.86
C GLY A 72 -8.38 -2.00 36.40
N GLY A 73 -8.31 -2.26 35.08
CA GLY A 73 -8.23 -3.61 34.50
C GLY A 73 -6.79 -4.13 34.30
N TYR A 74 -5.78 -3.34 34.61
CA TYR A 74 -4.37 -3.67 34.39
C TYR A 74 -3.64 -3.99 35.67
N SER A 75 -2.41 -4.52 35.56
CA SER A 75 -1.59 -4.95 36.68
C SER A 75 -1.14 -3.81 37.62
N GLU A 76 -1.15 -2.60 37.11
CA GLU A 76 -0.77 -1.39 37.83
C GLU A 76 -1.82 -0.29 37.66
N ASP A 77 -1.81 0.70 38.54
CA ASP A 77 -2.64 1.89 38.44
C ASP A 77 -2.20 2.72 37.21
N MET A 78 -3.07 2.78 36.22
CA MET A 78 -2.75 3.37 34.93
C MET A 78 -2.82 4.89 34.94
N SER A 79 -1.68 5.54 35.04
CA SER A 79 -1.59 6.97 34.72
C SER A 79 -1.74 7.19 33.20
N LEU A 80 -1.96 8.44 32.78
CA LEU A 80 -2.02 8.77 31.37
C LEU A 80 -0.70 8.40 30.66
N LEU A 81 0.42 8.58 31.30
CA LEU A 81 1.74 8.24 30.78
C LEU A 81 1.91 6.72 30.63
N ASP A 82 1.49 5.94 31.63
CA ASP A 82 1.56 4.48 31.58
C ASP A 82 0.63 3.90 30.50
N SER A 83 -0.54 4.50 30.34
CA SER A 83 -1.47 4.15 29.25
C SER A 83 -0.88 4.45 27.87
N ALA A 84 -0.20 5.58 27.69
CA ALA A 84 0.48 5.93 26.45
C ALA A 84 1.68 5.00 26.19
N TYR A 85 2.45 4.71 27.22
CA TYR A 85 3.55 3.75 27.15
C TYR A 85 3.05 2.35 26.75
N TYR A 86 2.03 1.84 27.44
CA TYR A 86 1.43 0.55 27.12
C TYR A 86 0.90 0.50 25.69
N ALA A 87 0.20 1.55 25.24
CA ALA A 87 -0.29 1.65 23.87
C ALA A 87 0.86 1.59 22.85
N ALA A 88 1.91 2.37 23.06
CA ALA A 88 3.08 2.40 22.18
C ALA A 88 3.78 1.04 22.11
N VAL A 89 4.08 0.44 23.27
CA VAL A 89 4.76 -0.87 23.37
C VAL A 89 3.91 -2.00 22.78
N SER A 90 2.59 -1.94 22.98
CA SER A 90 1.66 -2.94 22.45
C SER A 90 1.47 -2.81 20.92
N LEU A 91 1.27 -1.59 20.40
CA LEU A 91 1.07 -1.35 18.98
C LEU A 91 2.32 -1.63 18.15
N THR A 92 3.51 -1.33 18.67
CA THR A 92 4.79 -1.65 18.02
C THR A 92 5.18 -3.12 18.16
N THR A 93 4.37 -3.94 18.83
CA THR A 93 4.61 -5.38 19.05
C THR A 93 5.84 -5.71 19.92
N VAL A 94 6.41 -4.74 20.64
CA VAL A 94 7.53 -4.97 21.54
C VAL A 94 7.08 -5.82 22.73
N GLY A 95 5.99 -5.40 23.42
CA GLY A 95 5.33 -6.20 24.46
C GLY A 95 6.25 -6.59 25.61
N TYR A 96 6.82 -5.65 26.34
CA TYR A 96 7.73 -5.95 27.47
C TYR A 96 7.07 -6.81 28.56
N GLY A 97 5.73 -6.73 28.70
CA GLY A 97 4.99 -7.54 29.66
C GLY A 97 5.08 -7.02 31.11
N ASP A 98 5.54 -5.79 31.30
CA ASP A 98 5.57 -5.07 32.58
C ASP A 98 4.16 -4.63 32.99
N ILE A 99 3.37 -4.14 32.04
CA ILE A 99 1.95 -3.83 32.20
C ILE A 99 1.13 -4.85 31.42
N VAL A 100 0.21 -5.53 32.10
CA VAL A 100 -0.62 -6.57 31.48
C VAL A 100 -2.09 -6.44 31.88
N PRO A 101 -3.05 -6.79 31.00
CA PRO A 101 -4.47 -6.82 31.34
C PRO A 101 -4.74 -7.99 32.31
N VAL A 102 -5.26 -7.69 33.47
CA VAL A 102 -5.58 -8.69 34.51
C VAL A 102 -7.06 -8.97 34.61
N SER A 103 -7.92 -7.96 34.36
CA SER A 103 -9.37 -8.15 34.36
C SER A 103 -9.88 -8.85 33.12
N PRO A 104 -10.99 -9.62 33.16
CA PRO A 104 -11.62 -10.20 31.97
C PRO A 104 -12.03 -9.14 30.96
N GLN A 105 -12.49 -7.97 31.43
CA GLN A 105 -12.86 -6.84 30.57
C GLN A 105 -11.66 -6.30 29.82
N ALA A 106 -10.54 -6.02 30.51
CA ALA A 106 -9.31 -5.54 29.87
C ALA A 106 -8.76 -6.54 28.85
N ARG A 107 -8.84 -7.85 29.15
CA ARG A 107 -8.45 -8.92 28.21
C ARG A 107 -9.34 -8.95 26.98
N PHE A 108 -10.64 -8.76 27.15
CA PHE A 108 -11.59 -8.69 26.03
C PHE A 108 -11.32 -7.47 25.13
N ILE A 109 -11.09 -6.30 25.74
CA ILE A 109 -10.71 -5.08 25.02
C ILE A 109 -9.40 -5.28 24.26
N ASN A 110 -8.39 -5.90 24.88
CA ASN A 110 -7.13 -6.20 24.20
C ASN A 110 -7.33 -7.13 22.99
N LEU A 111 -8.14 -8.16 23.13
CA LEU A 111 -8.40 -9.11 22.04
C LEU A 111 -9.18 -8.48 20.88
N THR A 112 -10.25 -7.73 21.17
CA THR A 112 -11.18 -7.24 20.17
C THR A 112 -10.81 -5.89 19.57
N LEU A 113 -10.11 -5.05 20.32
CA LEU A 113 -9.79 -3.69 19.91
C LEU A 113 -8.28 -3.47 19.68
N ILE A 114 -7.45 -3.82 20.66
CA ILE A 114 -6.01 -3.53 20.58
C ILE A 114 -5.32 -4.43 19.57
N THR A 115 -5.71 -5.70 19.46
CA THR A 115 -5.10 -6.63 18.50
C THR A 115 -5.36 -6.23 17.05
N PRO A 116 -6.59 -5.90 16.60
CA PRO A 116 -6.80 -5.37 15.26
C PRO A 116 -6.13 -4.01 15.04
N ALA A 117 -6.15 -3.11 16.03
CA ALA A 117 -5.47 -1.82 15.96
C ALA A 117 -3.97 -1.98 15.73
N ARG A 118 -3.33 -2.96 16.37
CA ARG A 118 -1.93 -3.34 16.16
C ARG A 118 -1.66 -3.74 14.71
N LEU A 119 -2.50 -4.58 14.12
CA LEU A 119 -2.34 -5.00 12.72
C LEU A 119 -2.45 -3.83 11.76
N ILE A 120 -3.45 -2.95 11.96
CA ILE A 120 -3.62 -1.73 11.16
C ILE A 120 -2.41 -0.81 11.32
N PHE A 121 -1.93 -0.61 12.54
CA PHE A 121 -0.76 0.21 12.82
C PHE A 121 0.50 -0.30 12.10
N LEU A 122 0.75 -1.62 12.12
CA LEU A 122 1.86 -2.24 11.41
C LEU A 122 1.76 -2.08 9.90
N VAL A 123 0.57 -2.26 9.32
CA VAL A 123 0.34 -2.06 7.88
C VAL A 123 0.60 -0.61 7.49
N LEU A 124 0.20 0.37 8.32
CA LEU A 124 0.48 1.78 8.09
C LEU A 124 1.99 2.08 8.12
N LEU A 125 2.72 1.51 9.09
CA LEU A 125 4.17 1.69 9.20
C LEU A 125 4.93 1.07 8.02
N VAL A 126 4.64 -0.20 7.69
CA VAL A 126 5.28 -0.90 6.58
C VAL A 126 4.96 -0.23 5.25
N GLY A 127 3.70 0.17 5.05
CA GLY A 127 3.29 0.90 3.86
C GLY A 127 3.84 2.33 3.77
N ALA A 128 4.41 2.88 4.85
CA ALA A 128 5.08 4.18 4.85
C ALA A 128 6.50 4.12 4.28
N THR A 129 7.12 2.93 4.24
CA THR A 129 8.43 2.77 3.59
C THR A 129 8.25 2.88 2.08
N PRO A 130 8.95 3.82 1.40
CA PRO A 130 8.97 3.85 -0.05
C PRO A 130 9.71 2.61 -0.53
N VAL A 131 8.96 1.60 -0.94
CA VAL A 131 9.56 0.46 -1.61
C VAL A 131 9.89 0.94 -3.02
N SER A 132 11.11 1.39 -3.22
CA SER A 132 11.67 1.60 -4.55
C SER A 132 11.97 0.21 -5.12
N TYR A 133 11.06 -0.28 -5.94
CA TYR A 133 11.37 -1.39 -6.84
C TYR A 133 12.31 -0.83 -7.92
N THR A 134 13.57 -1.10 -7.78
CA THR A 134 14.56 -0.99 -8.87
C THR A 134 14.57 -2.27 -9.68
#